data_4482c7d8ab23de9fc440a4cf12f77530
#
_entry.id   4482c7d8ab23de9fc440a4cf12f77530
#
_cell.length_a   1.000
_cell.length_b   1.000
_cell.length_c   1.000
_cell.angle_alpha   90.00
_cell.angle_beta   90.00
_cell.angle_gamma   90.00
#
_symmetry.space_group_name_H-M   'P 1'
#
loop_
_entity.id
_entity.type
_entity.pdbx_description
1 polymer ?
#
loop_
_entity_poly.entity_id
_entity_poly.type
_entity_poly.pdbx_seq_one_letter_code
_entity_poly.pdbx_strand_id
1 'polypeptide(L)'
;GQPDLRVTMRRALRTDGEPVRAGRRAPSRRPRRTVIVADVSGSMEPYARAVLRFAQVAVAARGPGRVEAFALGTRLTRLTREMEGRDPDAALRRATASVADWSGGTRLGDGLRVFNDRWGTRGMARGAVVVIVSDGWDRGDPEQLAAEMGRLQRVAHRVVWVNPLKASPGYAPLARGMAAALPYVDEFVEGHSLASLQGLAVLIGGSDR
;
A
#
# COMPACT_ATOMS: atom_id res chain seq x y z
N GLY A 1 -15.34 -13.98 -24.91
CA GLY A 1 -13.95 -13.45 -24.91
C GLY A 1 -13.44 -13.31 -26.33
N GLN A 2 -12.58 -12.34 -26.57
CA GLN A 2 -11.93 -12.14 -27.88
C GLN A 2 -11.07 -13.35 -28.28
N PRO A 3 -10.98 -13.71 -29.57
CA PRO A 3 -10.14 -14.81 -30.01
C PRO A 3 -8.66 -14.55 -29.70
N ASP A 4 -7.96 -15.55 -29.18
CA ASP A 4 -6.52 -15.50 -28.96
C ASP A 4 -5.80 -16.30 -30.07
N LEU A 5 -5.40 -15.60 -31.10
CA LEU A 5 -4.69 -16.18 -32.23
C LEU A 5 -3.39 -16.89 -31.85
N ARG A 6 -2.66 -16.38 -30.86
CA ARG A 6 -1.40 -16.98 -30.39
C ARG A 6 -1.63 -18.35 -29.73
N VAL A 7 -2.65 -18.45 -28.88
CA VAL A 7 -3.02 -19.72 -28.24
C VAL A 7 -3.60 -20.68 -29.26
N THR A 8 -4.41 -20.18 -30.19
CA THR A 8 -4.99 -20.98 -31.28
C THR A 8 -3.90 -21.57 -32.16
N MET A 9 -2.94 -20.75 -32.64
CA MET A 9 -1.82 -21.23 -33.48
C MET A 9 -0.92 -22.22 -32.73
N ARG A 10 -0.61 -21.97 -31.44
CA ARG A 10 0.21 -22.91 -30.64
C ARG A 10 -0.48 -24.26 -30.44
N ARG A 11 -1.81 -24.27 -30.36
CA ARG A 11 -2.60 -25.51 -30.30
C ARG A 11 -2.67 -26.21 -31.66
N ALA A 12 -2.91 -25.47 -32.72
CA ALA A 12 -2.91 -26.00 -34.08
C ALA A 12 -1.58 -26.67 -34.48
N LEU A 13 -0.44 -26.07 -34.09
CA LEU A 13 0.90 -26.66 -34.31
C LEU A 13 1.14 -27.96 -33.53
N ARG A 14 0.33 -28.27 -32.50
CA ARG A 14 0.40 -29.54 -31.77
C ARG A 14 -0.53 -30.64 -32.30
N THR A 15 -1.41 -30.28 -33.24
CA THR A 15 -2.43 -31.16 -33.85
C THR A 15 -2.32 -31.09 -35.38
N ASP A 16 -1.08 -31.13 -35.93
CA ASP A 16 -0.78 -31.13 -37.38
C ASP A 16 -1.54 -30.08 -38.20
N GLY A 17 -1.80 -28.93 -37.57
CA GLY A 17 -2.42 -27.80 -38.27
C GLY A 17 -3.94 -27.69 -38.13
N GLU A 18 -4.61 -28.66 -37.53
CA GLU A 18 -6.05 -28.56 -37.28
C GLU A 18 -6.40 -27.86 -35.97
N PRO A 19 -7.03 -26.67 -35.98
CA PRO A 19 -7.45 -25.99 -34.76
C PRO A 19 -8.75 -26.60 -34.22
N VAL A 20 -8.64 -27.57 -33.31
CA VAL A 20 -9.77 -28.26 -32.70
C VAL A 20 -10.59 -27.32 -31.77
N ARG A 21 -9.97 -26.26 -31.25
CA ARG A 21 -10.63 -25.22 -30.44
C ARG A 21 -9.89 -23.89 -30.53
N ALA A 22 -10.60 -22.83 -30.91
CA ALA A 22 -10.08 -21.48 -30.86
C ALA A 22 -9.73 -21.05 -29.41
N GLY A 23 -8.51 -20.62 -29.17
CA GLY A 23 -8.12 -20.01 -27.91
C GLY A 23 -8.89 -18.70 -27.70
N ARG A 24 -9.51 -18.51 -26.55
CA ARG A 24 -10.16 -17.25 -26.19
C ARG A 24 -9.37 -16.55 -25.11
N ARG A 25 -9.17 -15.24 -25.25
CA ARG A 25 -8.64 -14.41 -24.18
C ARG A 25 -9.72 -14.23 -23.12
N ALA A 26 -9.52 -14.79 -21.93
CA ALA A 26 -10.22 -14.31 -20.76
C ALA A 26 -9.65 -12.94 -20.37
N PRO A 27 -10.46 -12.00 -19.85
CA PRO A 27 -9.94 -10.78 -19.26
C PRO A 27 -8.94 -11.18 -18.16
N SER A 28 -7.66 -10.92 -18.40
CA SER A 28 -6.62 -11.12 -17.38
C SER A 28 -6.80 -10.01 -16.36
N ARG A 29 -7.34 -10.32 -15.19
CA ARG A 29 -7.34 -9.42 -14.05
C ARG A 29 -5.89 -9.23 -13.62
N ARG A 30 -5.32 -8.09 -13.93
CA ARG A 30 -3.98 -7.74 -13.43
C ARG A 30 -4.17 -7.10 -12.05
N PRO A 31 -3.56 -7.64 -11.00
CA PRO A 31 -3.59 -7.01 -9.69
C PRO A 31 -3.14 -5.55 -9.79
N ARG A 32 -3.88 -4.65 -9.13
CA ARG A 32 -3.51 -3.24 -9.07
C ARG A 32 -2.21 -3.09 -8.27
N ARG A 33 -1.48 -2.02 -8.57
CA ARG A 33 -0.35 -1.63 -7.74
C ARG A 33 -0.85 -1.28 -6.34
N THR A 34 -0.08 -1.66 -5.35
CA THR A 34 -0.33 -1.27 -3.95
C THR A 34 0.81 -0.39 -3.48
N VAL A 35 0.49 0.70 -2.80
CA VAL A 35 1.46 1.55 -2.11
C VAL A 35 1.15 1.49 -0.63
N ILE A 36 2.14 1.15 0.18
CA ILE A 36 2.03 1.10 1.64
C ILE A 36 2.88 2.22 2.21
N VAL A 37 2.27 3.11 2.98
CA VAL A 37 2.94 4.17 3.74
C VAL A 37 2.75 3.86 5.22
N ALA A 38 3.80 3.42 5.88
CA ALA A 38 3.80 3.03 7.29
C ALA A 38 4.37 4.16 8.16
N ASP A 39 3.55 4.68 9.05
CA ASP A 39 3.98 5.58 10.10
C ASP A 39 4.85 4.81 11.12
N VAL A 40 6.03 5.35 11.40
CA VAL A 40 7.01 4.77 12.33
C VAL A 40 7.29 5.69 13.53
N SER A 41 6.34 6.56 13.85
CA SER A 41 6.39 7.43 15.04
C SER A 41 6.42 6.63 16.34
N GLY A 42 6.75 7.31 17.45
CA GLY A 42 6.80 6.68 18.76
C GLY A 42 5.47 6.06 19.20
N SER A 43 4.33 6.68 18.87
CA SER A 43 3.00 6.13 19.17
C SER A 43 2.69 4.84 18.39
N MET A 44 3.31 4.69 17.21
CA MET A 44 3.17 3.52 16.35
C MET A 44 4.16 2.40 16.67
N GLU A 45 5.15 2.63 17.55
CA GLU A 45 6.22 1.68 17.85
C GLU A 45 5.73 0.25 18.16
N PRO A 46 4.66 0.03 18.96
CA PRO A 46 4.15 -1.31 19.24
C PRO A 46 3.68 -2.07 17.99
N TYR A 47 3.26 -1.34 16.95
CA TYR A 47 2.67 -1.88 15.73
C TYR A 47 3.63 -1.88 14.54
N ALA A 48 4.62 -0.99 14.55
CA ALA A 48 5.50 -0.71 13.42
C ALA A 48 6.19 -1.98 12.88
N ARG A 49 6.66 -2.85 13.77
CA ARG A 49 7.33 -4.11 13.38
C ARG A 49 6.39 -5.04 12.61
N ALA A 50 5.14 -5.20 13.08
CA ALA A 50 4.13 -6.04 12.41
C ALA A 50 3.74 -5.46 11.06
N VAL A 51 3.57 -4.14 10.97
CA VAL A 51 3.25 -3.42 9.74
C VAL A 51 4.37 -3.55 8.71
N LEU A 52 5.62 -3.37 9.14
CA LEU A 52 6.77 -3.54 8.23
C LEU A 52 6.94 -4.99 7.79
N ARG A 53 6.64 -5.96 8.67
CA ARG A 53 6.65 -7.38 8.28
C ARG A 53 5.56 -7.67 7.25
N PHE A 54 4.36 -7.13 7.44
CA PHE A 54 3.28 -7.21 6.45
C PHE A 54 3.71 -6.61 5.10
N ALA A 55 4.29 -5.40 5.12
CA ALA A 55 4.78 -4.75 3.90
C ALA A 55 5.87 -5.58 3.20
N GLN A 56 6.80 -6.16 3.97
CA GLN A 56 7.86 -7.03 3.44
C GLN A 56 7.28 -8.27 2.75
N VAL A 57 6.34 -8.96 3.40
CA VAL A 57 5.66 -10.13 2.81
C VAL A 57 4.92 -9.73 1.53
N ALA A 58 4.23 -8.58 1.54
CA ALA A 58 3.51 -8.07 0.37
C ALA A 58 4.45 -7.74 -0.80
N VAL A 59 5.60 -7.12 -0.54
CA VAL A 59 6.65 -6.82 -1.55
C VAL A 59 7.21 -8.12 -2.13
N ALA A 60 7.57 -9.09 -1.27
CA ALA A 60 8.14 -10.37 -1.69
C ALA A 60 7.16 -11.23 -2.50
N ALA A 61 5.88 -11.25 -2.13
CA ALA A 61 4.87 -12.11 -2.74
C ALA A 61 4.41 -11.63 -4.12
N ARG A 62 4.37 -10.32 -4.38
CA ARG A 62 3.75 -9.76 -5.60
C ARG A 62 4.72 -9.46 -6.73
N GLY A 63 6.01 -9.57 -6.48
CA GLY A 63 7.05 -9.28 -7.47
C GLY A 63 7.32 -7.77 -7.66
N PRO A 64 8.39 -7.43 -8.40
CA PRO A 64 8.87 -6.07 -8.55
C PRO A 64 7.81 -5.10 -9.11
N GLY A 65 7.72 -3.93 -8.51
CA GLY A 65 6.86 -2.82 -8.96
C GLY A 65 5.36 -3.02 -8.73
N ARG A 66 4.94 -4.09 -8.07
CA ARG A 66 3.54 -4.33 -7.71
C ARG A 66 3.17 -3.81 -6.34
N VAL A 67 4.09 -3.87 -5.41
CA VAL A 67 3.95 -3.28 -4.07
C VAL A 67 5.12 -2.36 -3.82
N GLU A 68 4.81 -1.14 -3.42
CA GLU A 68 5.77 -0.12 -3.01
C GLU A 68 5.59 0.15 -1.52
N ALA A 69 6.68 0.19 -0.78
CA ALA A 69 6.66 0.40 0.66
C ALA A 69 7.47 1.64 1.04
N PHE A 70 6.89 2.42 1.93
CA PHE A 70 7.49 3.63 2.50
C PHE A 70 7.34 3.63 4.02
N ALA A 71 8.33 4.15 4.73
CA ALA A 71 8.23 4.55 6.12
C ALA A 71 8.08 6.06 6.20
N LEU A 72 7.25 6.51 7.10
CA LEU A 72 6.98 7.91 7.39
C LEU A 72 7.26 8.19 8.87
N GLY A 73 8.29 8.96 9.13
CA GLY A 73 8.62 9.55 10.41
C GLY A 73 8.67 11.07 10.29
N THR A 74 9.79 11.69 10.67
CA THR A 74 10.02 13.11 10.37
C THR A 74 10.25 13.36 8.87
N ARG A 75 10.62 12.31 8.14
CA ARG A 75 10.75 12.29 6.67
C ARG A 75 10.21 11.00 6.07
N LEU A 76 9.92 11.04 4.78
CA LEU A 76 9.50 9.89 4.01
C LEU A 76 10.72 9.12 3.48
N THR A 77 10.80 7.82 3.78
CA THR A 77 11.84 6.90 3.30
C THR A 77 11.20 5.78 2.48
N ARG A 78 11.66 5.57 1.24
CA ARG A 78 11.21 4.43 0.42
C ARG A 78 11.95 3.17 0.85
N LEU A 79 11.22 2.11 1.14
CA LEU A 79 11.74 0.86 1.70
C LEU A 79 11.66 -0.33 0.74
N THR A 80 11.07 -0.16 -0.44
CA THR A 80 10.78 -1.27 -1.36
C THR A 80 12.02 -2.11 -1.65
N ARG A 81 13.16 -1.46 -1.97
CA ARG A 81 14.42 -2.14 -2.30
C ARG A 81 14.99 -2.92 -1.10
N GLU A 82 14.92 -2.35 0.09
CA GLU A 82 15.40 -2.95 1.34
C GLU A 82 14.56 -4.19 1.72
N MET A 83 13.28 -4.17 1.35
CA MET A 83 12.33 -5.26 1.61
C MET A 83 12.39 -6.40 0.59
N GLU A 84 13.09 -6.22 -0.52
CA GLU A 84 13.32 -7.29 -1.49
C GLU A 84 14.29 -8.35 -0.93
N GLY A 85 14.07 -9.62 -1.31
CA GLY A 85 14.93 -10.73 -0.94
C GLY A 85 14.17 -11.89 -0.30
N ARG A 86 14.86 -13.05 -0.23
CA ARG A 86 14.27 -14.31 0.27
C ARG A 86 14.32 -14.44 1.80
N ASP A 87 15.24 -13.73 2.46
CA ASP A 87 15.34 -13.71 3.92
C ASP A 87 14.54 -12.53 4.48
N PRO A 88 13.36 -12.80 5.08
CA PRO A 88 12.49 -11.76 5.58
C PRO A 88 13.09 -10.99 6.78
N ASP A 89 13.93 -11.63 7.59
CA ASP A 89 14.52 -10.98 8.76
C ASP A 89 15.68 -10.07 8.36
N ALA A 90 16.48 -10.49 7.38
CA ALA A 90 17.50 -9.64 6.80
C ALA A 90 16.88 -8.42 6.09
N ALA A 91 15.78 -8.61 5.36
CA ALA A 91 15.04 -7.53 4.71
C ALA A 91 14.50 -6.52 5.74
N LEU A 92 13.91 -7.01 6.83
CA LEU A 92 13.39 -6.16 7.90
C LEU A 92 14.52 -5.37 8.60
N ARG A 93 15.66 -6.00 8.87
CA ARG A 93 16.84 -5.31 9.43
C ARG A 93 17.34 -4.18 8.51
N ARG A 94 17.44 -4.42 7.19
CA ARG A 94 17.82 -3.39 6.22
C ARG A 94 16.81 -2.24 6.19
N ALA A 95 15.53 -2.56 6.14
CA ALA A 95 14.46 -1.56 6.14
C ALA A 95 14.51 -0.69 7.41
N THR A 96 14.66 -1.30 8.58
CA THR A 96 14.78 -0.58 9.85
C THR A 96 16.03 0.30 9.89
N ALA A 97 17.18 -0.20 9.41
CA ALA A 97 18.43 0.55 9.39
C ALA A 97 18.40 1.75 8.41
N SER A 98 17.54 1.73 7.39
CA SER A 98 17.42 2.83 6.43
C SER A 98 16.54 3.98 6.93
N VAL A 99 15.79 3.78 8.00
CA VAL A 99 14.95 4.82 8.62
C VAL A 99 15.76 5.53 9.71
N ALA A 100 16.16 6.78 9.44
CA ALA A 100 17.02 7.52 10.36
C ALA A 100 16.28 8.01 11.63
N ASP A 101 14.97 8.22 11.55
CA ASP A 101 14.18 8.91 12.56
C ASP A 101 13.11 7.99 13.16
N TRP A 102 13.54 6.79 13.52
CA TRP A 102 12.67 5.82 14.20
C TRP A 102 12.18 6.37 15.54
N SER A 103 10.91 6.28 15.81
CA SER A 103 10.26 6.84 17.02
C SER A 103 10.31 8.37 17.15
N GLY A 104 10.64 9.09 16.08
CA GLY A 104 10.49 10.54 16.00
C GLY A 104 9.04 10.99 15.94
N GLY A 105 8.81 12.31 15.92
CA GLY A 105 7.46 12.83 15.65
C GLY A 105 7.10 12.73 14.18
N THR A 106 5.84 12.42 13.87
CA THR A 106 5.38 12.32 12.48
C THR A 106 4.89 13.67 11.96
N ARG A 107 5.19 13.93 10.69
CA ARG A 107 4.61 15.02 9.90
C ARG A 107 3.96 14.40 8.65
N LEU A 108 2.73 13.91 8.84
CA LEU A 108 1.99 13.20 7.80
C LEU A 108 1.80 14.05 6.54
N GLY A 109 1.40 15.31 6.72
CA GLY A 109 1.21 16.24 5.61
C GLY A 109 2.50 16.48 4.81
N ASP A 110 3.63 16.70 5.48
CA ASP A 110 4.93 16.88 4.81
C ASP A 110 5.37 15.63 4.05
N GLY A 111 5.23 14.47 4.68
CA GLY A 111 5.60 13.20 4.06
C GLY A 111 4.74 12.85 2.86
N LEU A 112 3.42 13.07 2.95
CA LEU A 112 2.51 12.86 1.82
C LEU A 112 2.75 13.87 0.70
N ARG A 113 3.12 15.11 0.99
CA ARG A 113 3.56 16.08 -0.01
C ARG A 113 4.78 15.57 -0.77
N VAL A 114 5.81 15.11 -0.06
CA VAL A 114 7.01 14.52 -0.67
C VAL A 114 6.66 13.29 -1.51
N PHE A 115 5.76 12.42 -1.02
CA PHE A 115 5.28 11.27 -1.78
C PHE A 115 4.57 11.71 -3.06
N ASN A 116 3.60 12.61 -2.97
CA ASN A 116 2.81 13.09 -4.10
C ASN A 116 3.69 13.74 -5.17
N ASP A 117 4.65 14.57 -4.77
CA ASP A 117 5.51 15.32 -5.69
C ASP A 117 6.53 14.43 -6.39
N ARG A 118 7.13 13.48 -5.69
CA ARG A 118 8.20 12.65 -6.23
C ARG A 118 7.71 11.41 -6.96
N TRP A 119 6.66 10.76 -6.45
CA TRP A 119 6.23 9.44 -6.93
C TRP A 119 4.72 9.35 -7.21
N GLY A 120 3.87 9.90 -6.34
CA GLY A 120 2.44 9.66 -6.31
C GLY A 120 1.75 10.11 -7.60
N THR A 121 1.67 11.42 -7.81
CA THR A 121 0.97 12.01 -8.96
C THR A 121 1.65 11.70 -10.29
N ARG A 122 2.97 11.44 -10.29
CA ARG A 122 3.75 11.05 -11.48
C ARG A 122 3.51 9.61 -11.95
N GLY A 123 2.70 8.84 -11.24
CA GLY A 123 2.26 7.53 -11.71
C GLY A 123 2.24 6.41 -10.69
N MET A 124 2.93 6.50 -9.54
CA MET A 124 2.98 5.40 -8.57
C MET A 124 1.63 5.21 -7.88
N ALA A 125 0.92 6.29 -7.51
CA ALA A 125 -0.40 6.25 -6.92
C ALA A 125 -1.53 6.16 -7.95
N ARG A 126 -1.26 6.48 -9.24
CA ARG A 126 -2.31 6.51 -10.26
C ARG A 126 -2.93 5.12 -10.46
N GLY A 127 -4.23 5.02 -10.13
CA GLY A 127 -4.99 3.76 -10.20
C GLY A 127 -4.51 2.68 -9.23
N ALA A 128 -3.68 3.03 -8.24
CA ALA A 128 -3.19 2.12 -7.20
C ALA A 128 -4.14 2.10 -6.00
N VAL A 129 -4.05 1.04 -5.20
CA VAL A 129 -4.55 1.03 -3.82
C VAL A 129 -3.47 1.62 -2.95
N VAL A 130 -3.75 2.72 -2.28
CA VAL A 130 -2.83 3.37 -1.34
C VAL A 130 -3.26 3.07 0.08
N VAL A 131 -2.40 2.43 0.85
CA VAL A 131 -2.62 2.04 2.24
C VAL A 131 -1.75 2.94 3.12
N ILE A 132 -2.37 3.71 3.98
CA ILE A 132 -1.70 4.53 4.99
C ILE A 132 -1.93 3.85 6.34
N VAL A 133 -0.87 3.52 7.05
CA VAL A 133 -0.94 2.89 8.38
C VAL A 133 -0.44 3.89 9.40
N SER A 134 -1.34 4.49 10.17
CA SER A 134 -1.02 5.52 11.19
C SER A 134 -2.18 5.65 12.19
N ASP A 135 -1.87 6.05 13.41
CA ASP A 135 -2.87 6.45 14.40
C ASP A 135 -3.44 7.86 14.17
N GLY A 136 -2.85 8.59 13.21
CA GLY A 136 -3.28 9.95 12.84
C GLY A 136 -2.78 11.05 13.76
N TRP A 137 -1.87 10.74 14.70
CA TRP A 137 -1.19 11.74 15.51
C TRP A 137 -0.14 12.47 14.67
N ASP A 138 -0.49 13.67 14.25
CA ASP A 138 0.34 14.50 13.38
C ASP A 138 0.78 15.77 14.11
N ARG A 139 2.08 16.08 14.02
CA ARG A 139 2.66 17.34 14.51
C ARG A 139 2.67 18.44 13.45
N GLY A 140 2.25 18.10 12.23
CA GLY A 140 2.18 19.03 11.11
C GLY A 140 0.90 19.86 11.09
N ASP A 141 0.70 20.55 9.97
CA ASP A 141 -0.48 21.32 9.70
C ASP A 141 -1.61 20.41 9.17
N PRO A 142 -2.78 20.36 9.85
CA PRO A 142 -3.92 19.56 9.39
C PRO A 142 -4.47 19.99 8.02
N GLU A 143 -4.39 21.27 7.68
CA GLU A 143 -4.86 21.77 6.37
C GLU A 143 -3.95 21.26 5.25
N GLN A 144 -2.64 21.23 5.48
CA GLN A 144 -1.70 20.63 4.56
C GLN A 144 -1.96 19.13 4.39
N LEU A 145 -2.20 18.41 5.50
CA LEU A 145 -2.53 16.99 5.43
C LEU A 145 -3.81 16.75 4.61
N ALA A 146 -4.86 17.52 4.85
CA ALA A 146 -6.11 17.46 4.10
C ALA A 146 -5.88 17.70 2.59
N ALA A 147 -5.10 18.72 2.25
CA ALA A 147 -4.77 19.06 0.86
C ALA A 147 -4.03 17.90 0.16
N GLU A 148 -3.05 17.29 0.83
CA GLU A 148 -2.26 16.20 0.27
C GLU A 148 -3.06 14.89 0.17
N MET A 149 -3.94 14.60 1.13
CA MET A 149 -4.89 13.50 1.05
C MET A 149 -5.86 13.68 -0.13
N GLY A 150 -6.37 14.89 -0.34
CA GLY A 150 -7.22 15.21 -1.50
C GLY A 150 -6.48 15.08 -2.83
N ARG A 151 -5.18 15.40 -2.90
CA ARG A 151 -4.34 15.15 -4.10
C ARG A 151 -4.22 13.65 -4.37
N LEU A 152 -4.01 12.87 -3.32
CA LEU A 152 -3.84 11.43 -3.40
C LEU A 152 -5.14 10.74 -3.85
N GLN A 153 -6.27 11.07 -3.23
CA GLN A 153 -7.58 10.51 -3.55
C GLN A 153 -7.96 10.71 -5.02
N ARG A 154 -7.64 11.86 -5.62
CA ARG A 154 -7.95 12.14 -7.03
C ARG A 154 -7.24 11.24 -8.02
N VAL A 155 -6.11 10.65 -7.66
CA VAL A 155 -5.30 9.83 -8.58
C VAL A 155 -5.30 8.35 -8.22
N ALA A 156 -5.49 8.00 -6.94
CA ALA A 156 -5.58 6.64 -6.47
C ALA A 156 -6.86 5.95 -6.96
N HIS A 157 -6.83 4.65 -7.05
CA HIS A 157 -8.05 3.85 -7.21
C HIS A 157 -8.82 3.78 -5.90
N ARG A 158 -8.09 3.68 -4.78
CA ARG A 158 -8.65 3.58 -3.44
C ARG A 158 -7.61 4.03 -2.42
N VAL A 159 -8.04 4.79 -1.43
CA VAL A 159 -7.25 5.18 -0.26
C VAL A 159 -7.79 4.44 0.96
N VAL A 160 -6.95 3.60 1.56
CA VAL A 160 -7.26 2.82 2.76
C VAL A 160 -6.44 3.39 3.92
N TRP A 161 -7.12 3.75 5.00
CA TRP A 161 -6.43 4.13 6.23
C TRP A 161 -6.56 3.02 7.26
N VAL A 162 -5.43 2.54 7.74
CA VAL A 162 -5.33 1.51 8.78
C VAL A 162 -4.91 2.18 10.07
N ASN A 163 -5.78 2.16 11.07
CA ASN A 163 -5.46 2.71 12.39
C ASN A 163 -5.45 1.58 13.42
N PRO A 164 -4.29 1.27 14.03
CA PRO A 164 -4.21 0.21 15.04
C PRO A 164 -5.06 0.47 16.29
N LEU A 165 -5.30 1.73 16.64
CA LEU A 165 -6.07 2.12 17.82
C LEU A 165 -7.59 2.02 17.59
N LYS A 166 -8.06 1.88 16.34
CA LYS A 166 -9.49 1.86 16.01
C LYS A 166 -10.27 0.78 16.77
N ALA A 167 -9.63 -0.36 17.06
CA ALA A 167 -10.26 -1.46 17.82
C ALA A 167 -10.32 -1.22 19.34
N SER A 168 -9.69 -0.18 19.86
CA SER A 168 -9.68 0.11 21.28
C SER A 168 -11.08 0.53 21.75
N PRO A 169 -11.57 0.03 22.90
CA PRO A 169 -12.85 0.45 23.43
C PRO A 169 -12.91 1.98 23.61
N GLY A 170 -13.98 2.61 23.14
CA GLY A 170 -14.16 4.06 23.22
C GLY A 170 -13.31 4.88 22.25
N TYR A 171 -12.64 4.25 21.27
CA TYR A 171 -11.88 4.98 20.27
C TYR A 171 -12.78 5.95 19.49
N ALA A 172 -12.31 7.18 19.37
CA ALA A 172 -12.87 8.18 18.45
C ALA A 172 -11.74 8.83 17.68
N PRO A 173 -11.91 9.17 16.39
CA PRO A 173 -10.87 9.74 15.52
C PRO A 173 -10.64 11.24 15.84
N LEU A 174 -10.32 11.55 17.11
CA LEU A 174 -10.17 12.91 17.62
C LEU A 174 -8.80 13.52 17.35
N ALA A 175 -7.79 12.73 16.98
CA ALA A 175 -6.50 13.26 16.59
C ALA A 175 -6.70 14.22 15.39
N ARG A 176 -6.12 15.42 15.46
CA ARG A 176 -6.31 16.47 14.45
C ARG A 176 -5.94 15.99 13.04
N GLY A 177 -4.85 15.24 12.92
CA GLY A 177 -4.45 14.64 11.65
C GLY A 177 -5.46 13.63 11.13
N MET A 178 -6.01 12.77 12.01
CA MET A 178 -7.03 11.79 11.61
C MET A 178 -8.30 12.48 11.12
N ALA A 179 -8.78 13.48 11.86
CA ALA A 179 -9.97 14.25 11.48
C ALA A 179 -9.79 14.95 10.11
N ALA A 180 -8.59 15.48 9.85
CA ALA A 180 -8.27 16.15 8.59
C ALA A 180 -8.15 15.16 7.41
N ALA A 181 -7.66 13.94 7.65
CA ALA A 181 -7.47 12.94 6.61
C ALA A 181 -8.75 12.18 6.25
N LEU A 182 -9.63 11.94 7.22
CA LEU A 182 -10.78 11.05 7.11
C LEU A 182 -11.73 11.35 5.95
N PRO A 183 -12.03 12.62 5.56
CA PRO A 183 -12.88 12.94 4.41
C PRO A 183 -12.35 12.43 3.06
N TYR A 184 -11.07 12.08 2.99
CA TYR A 184 -10.39 11.63 1.78
C TYR A 184 -10.04 10.13 1.81
N VAL A 185 -10.56 9.41 2.79
CA VAL A 185 -10.34 7.97 2.99
C VAL A 185 -11.54 7.20 2.47
N ASP A 186 -11.34 6.27 1.55
CA ASP A 186 -12.41 5.41 1.03
C ASP A 186 -12.74 4.29 2.00
N GLU A 187 -11.73 3.76 2.70
CA GLU A 187 -11.92 2.72 3.71
C GLU A 187 -11.07 2.97 4.95
N PHE A 188 -11.73 3.03 6.11
CA PHE A 188 -11.09 3.17 7.41
C PHE A 188 -11.18 1.84 8.17
N VAL A 189 -10.03 1.18 8.35
CA VAL A 189 -9.95 -0.18 8.92
C VAL A 189 -9.07 -0.22 10.17
N GLU A 190 -9.26 -1.25 10.98
CA GLU A 190 -8.38 -1.54 12.12
C GLU A 190 -7.09 -2.23 11.67
N GLY A 191 -6.03 -2.14 12.47
CA GLY A 191 -4.72 -2.71 12.14
C GLY A 191 -3.94 -3.25 13.34
N HIS A 192 -4.63 -3.60 14.44
CA HIS A 192 -4.01 -3.96 15.72
C HIS A 192 -3.60 -5.44 15.80
N SER A 193 -4.10 -6.31 14.92
CA SER A 193 -3.92 -7.76 14.99
C SER A 193 -3.51 -8.37 13.64
N LEU A 194 -2.98 -9.60 13.69
CA LEU A 194 -2.68 -10.37 12.48
C LEU A 194 -3.95 -10.61 11.63
N ALA A 195 -5.09 -10.84 12.28
CA ALA A 195 -6.37 -11.02 11.59
C ALA A 195 -6.79 -9.77 10.81
N SER A 196 -6.62 -8.58 11.38
CA SER A 196 -6.90 -7.31 10.68
C SER A 196 -5.97 -7.07 9.51
N LEU A 197 -4.67 -7.43 9.62
CA LEU A 197 -3.72 -7.38 8.51
C LEU A 197 -4.03 -8.42 7.41
N GLN A 198 -4.54 -9.58 7.77
CA GLN A 198 -5.06 -10.56 6.79
C GLN A 198 -6.29 -10.02 6.06
N GLY A 199 -7.23 -9.40 6.79
CA GLY A 199 -8.38 -8.70 6.20
C GLY A 199 -7.94 -7.61 5.21
N LEU A 200 -6.92 -6.84 5.57
CA LEU A 200 -6.32 -5.84 4.69
C LEU A 200 -5.75 -6.48 3.41
N ALA A 201 -5.07 -7.62 3.51
CA ALA A 201 -4.54 -8.34 2.33
C ALA A 201 -5.67 -8.79 1.37
N VAL A 202 -6.81 -9.26 1.91
CA VAL A 202 -8.00 -9.61 1.13
C VAL A 202 -8.59 -8.38 0.47
N LEU A 203 -8.72 -7.27 1.19
CA LEU A 203 -9.23 -6.00 0.68
C LEU A 203 -8.38 -5.46 -0.47
N ILE A 204 -7.05 -5.49 -0.32
CA ILE A 204 -6.10 -5.11 -1.38
C ILE A 204 -6.23 -6.04 -2.59
N GLY A 205 -6.35 -7.36 -2.37
CA GLY A 205 -6.50 -8.35 -3.43
C GLY A 205 -7.86 -8.31 -4.13
N GLY A 206 -8.93 -7.95 -3.39
CA GLY A 206 -10.29 -7.83 -3.92
C GLY A 206 -10.55 -6.57 -4.76
N SER A 207 -9.65 -5.60 -4.72
CA SER A 207 -9.73 -4.33 -5.49
C SER A 207 -9.49 -4.52 -7.01
N ASP A 208 -9.35 -5.75 -7.45
CA ASP A 208 -9.14 -6.13 -8.86
C ASP A 208 -10.45 -6.21 -9.68
N ARG A 209 -11.61 -5.80 -9.11
CA ARG A 209 -12.91 -5.78 -9.79
C ARG A 209 -13.16 -4.47 -10.52
#